data_eda0d91bd843682095a73e77e26f11d6
#
_entry.id   eda0d91bd843682095a73e77e26f11d6
#
_cell.length_a   1.000
_cell.length_b   1.000
_cell.length_c   1.000
_cell.angle_alpha   90.00
_cell.angle_beta   90.00
_cell.angle_gamma   90.00
#
_symmetry.space_group_name_H-M   'P 1'
#
loop_
_entity.id
_entity.type
_entity.pdbx_description
1 polymer ?
#
loop_
_entity_poly.entity_id
_entity_poly.type
_entity_poly.pdbx_seq_one_letter_code
_entity_poly.pdbx_strand_id
1 'polypeptide(L)'
;MKIKKFLVGAFAVLAALSLSACSGNKKSSSSTNEPKELNVEFVPSTQANKTEAEAKPLGTLLQKQLHIPVHVTVSTDYSGLVEAMSSKKVDVGFMPPYSYMLAHKRGIADVLLQAERYGYDEPSGKMNHKLMHKYRGMIVVKKGSKIKSWKDLKGKKIAIGDPSS
;
A
#
# COMPACT_ATOMS: atom_id res chain seq x y z
N MET A 1 -55.99 -53.08 -19.54
CA MET A 1 -55.44 -52.57 -18.30
C MET A 1 -54.06 -53.16 -17.98
N LYS A 2 -53.09 -53.11 -18.92
CA LYS A 2 -51.71 -53.67 -18.74
C LYS A 2 -50.58 -52.77 -19.24
N ILE A 3 -50.87 -51.50 -19.60
CA ILE A 3 -49.87 -50.60 -20.18
C ILE A 3 -49.23 -49.66 -19.12
N LYS A 4 -49.87 -49.48 -17.94
CA LYS A 4 -49.36 -48.55 -16.87
C LYS A 4 -48.19 -49.09 -16.07
N LYS A 5 -47.85 -50.38 -16.13
CA LYS A 5 -46.74 -50.97 -15.37
C LYS A 5 -45.40 -50.96 -16.09
N PHE A 6 -45.39 -50.72 -17.40
CA PHE A 6 -44.12 -50.65 -18.21
C PHE A 6 -43.50 -49.28 -18.21
N LEU A 7 -44.28 -48.22 -17.93
CA LEU A 7 -43.75 -46.83 -17.94
C LEU A 7 -43.00 -46.45 -16.65
N VAL A 8 -43.25 -47.16 -15.56
CA VAL A 8 -42.60 -46.89 -14.25
C VAL A 8 -41.18 -47.51 -14.23
N GLY A 9 -40.95 -48.60 -14.93
CA GLY A 9 -39.63 -49.27 -15.00
C GLY A 9 -38.60 -48.52 -15.84
N ALA A 10 -39.04 -47.81 -16.87
CA ALA A 10 -38.12 -47.06 -17.78
C ALA A 10 -37.60 -45.77 -17.16
N PHE A 11 -38.35 -45.16 -16.21
CA PHE A 11 -37.90 -43.92 -15.55
C PHE A 11 -36.86 -44.17 -14.45
N ALA A 12 -36.84 -45.34 -13.83
CA ALA A 12 -35.92 -45.69 -12.76
C ALA A 12 -34.50 -46.02 -13.29
N VAL A 13 -34.38 -46.47 -14.54
CA VAL A 13 -33.08 -46.82 -15.14
C VAL A 13 -32.33 -45.58 -15.68
N LEU A 14 -33.06 -44.52 -16.09
CA LEU A 14 -32.42 -43.27 -16.52
C LEU A 14 -31.87 -42.41 -15.36
N ALA A 15 -32.38 -42.62 -14.16
CA ALA A 15 -31.90 -41.87 -12.99
C ALA A 15 -30.58 -42.41 -12.39
N ALA A 16 -30.21 -43.64 -12.71
CA ALA A 16 -29.01 -44.28 -12.18
C ALA A 16 -27.71 -43.95 -12.99
N LEU A 17 -27.83 -43.37 -14.20
CA LEU A 17 -26.72 -43.05 -15.08
C LEU A 17 -26.19 -41.61 -14.91
N SER A 18 -26.84 -40.78 -14.09
CA SER A 18 -26.46 -39.37 -13.87
C SER A 18 -25.53 -39.14 -12.68
N LEU A 19 -25.16 -40.17 -11.91
CA LEU A 19 -24.30 -40.02 -10.71
C LEU A 19 -22.81 -40.33 -10.95
N SER A 20 -22.40 -40.70 -12.15
CA SER A 20 -20.99 -41.03 -12.45
C SER A 20 -20.19 -39.91 -13.07
N ALA A 21 -20.71 -38.68 -13.18
CA ALA A 21 -20.03 -37.55 -13.83
C ALA A 21 -19.32 -36.59 -12.84
N CYS A 22 -19.22 -36.92 -11.54
CA CYS A 22 -18.57 -36.06 -10.54
C CYS A 22 -17.28 -36.64 -9.90
N SER A 23 -16.60 -37.56 -10.62
CA SER A 23 -15.23 -37.95 -10.26
C SER A 23 -14.21 -37.23 -11.16
N GLY A 24 -14.42 -35.95 -11.38
CA GLY A 24 -13.42 -35.06 -11.90
C GLY A 24 -12.40 -34.84 -10.77
N ASN A 25 -11.23 -35.42 -10.94
CA ASN A 25 -10.02 -35.12 -10.16
C ASN A 25 -9.85 -33.61 -10.12
N LYS A 26 -10.41 -32.93 -9.10
CA LYS A 26 -10.00 -31.57 -8.75
C LYS A 26 -8.55 -31.68 -8.32
N LYS A 27 -7.63 -31.63 -9.29
CA LYS A 27 -6.35 -30.99 -9.02
C LYS A 27 -6.74 -29.66 -8.36
N SER A 28 -6.56 -29.58 -7.07
CA SER A 28 -6.52 -28.33 -6.34
C SER A 28 -5.40 -27.53 -6.99
N SER A 29 -5.71 -26.83 -8.08
CA SER A 29 -4.90 -25.70 -8.45
C SER A 29 -5.07 -24.76 -7.26
N SER A 30 -4.15 -24.82 -6.33
CA SER A 30 -3.84 -23.70 -5.50
C SER A 30 -3.58 -22.57 -6.53
N SER A 31 -4.59 -21.77 -6.82
CA SER A 31 -4.36 -20.47 -7.40
C SER A 31 -3.54 -19.76 -6.33
N THR A 32 -2.23 -19.85 -6.45
CA THR A 32 -1.34 -18.95 -5.76
C THR A 32 -1.83 -17.57 -6.19
N ASN A 33 -2.43 -16.84 -5.26
CA ASN A 33 -2.81 -15.44 -5.45
C ASN A 33 -1.54 -14.58 -5.54
N GLU A 34 -0.50 -15.11 -6.16
CA GLU A 34 0.73 -14.37 -6.41
C GLU A 34 0.45 -13.30 -7.46
N PRO A 35 0.77 -12.07 -7.16
CA PRO A 35 0.59 -10.98 -8.11
C PRO A 35 1.46 -11.23 -9.34
N LYS A 36 0.91 -10.95 -10.53
CA LYS A 36 1.66 -11.07 -11.79
C LYS A 36 2.63 -9.92 -12.03
N GLU A 37 2.42 -8.81 -11.35
CA GLU A 37 3.23 -7.60 -11.34
C GLU A 37 3.05 -6.91 -9.99
N LEU A 38 3.94 -5.99 -9.65
CA LEU A 38 3.88 -5.20 -8.43
C LEU A 38 3.95 -3.71 -8.76
N ASN A 39 2.93 -2.97 -8.37
CA ASN A 39 2.84 -1.53 -8.52
C ASN A 39 3.21 -0.85 -7.20
N VAL A 40 4.34 -0.14 -7.19
CA VAL A 40 4.91 0.52 -6.01
C VAL A 40 4.86 2.03 -6.22
N GLU A 41 4.30 2.76 -5.27
CA GLU A 41 4.20 4.21 -5.39
C GLU A 41 4.72 4.94 -4.16
N PHE A 42 5.41 6.06 -4.41
CA PHE A 42 5.94 6.95 -3.39
C PHE A 42 5.14 8.24 -3.34
N VAL A 43 5.04 8.84 -2.15
CA VAL A 43 4.56 10.22 -2.01
C VAL A 43 5.63 11.22 -2.46
N PRO A 44 5.25 12.43 -2.93
CA PRO A 44 6.19 13.46 -3.39
C PRO A 44 6.86 14.16 -2.19
N SER A 45 7.76 13.48 -1.49
CA SER A 45 8.45 14.02 -0.31
C SER A 45 9.53 15.07 -0.64
N THR A 46 9.92 15.14 -1.91
CA THR A 46 10.87 16.12 -2.47
C THR A 46 10.43 16.47 -3.90
N GLN A 47 11.35 16.87 -4.76
CA GLN A 47 11.02 17.00 -6.19
C GLN A 47 10.73 15.61 -6.78
N ALA A 48 9.57 15.45 -7.44
CA ALA A 48 9.09 14.16 -7.94
C ALA A 48 10.14 13.42 -8.80
N ASN A 49 10.82 14.13 -9.71
CA ASN A 49 11.87 13.55 -10.56
C ASN A 49 13.03 12.97 -9.77
N LYS A 50 13.40 13.62 -8.66
CA LYS A 50 14.48 13.15 -7.77
C LYS A 50 14.02 11.90 -7.01
N THR A 51 12.81 11.92 -6.49
CA THR A 51 12.22 10.77 -5.77
C THR A 51 12.12 9.55 -6.69
N GLU A 52 11.69 9.74 -7.94
CA GLU A 52 11.62 8.66 -8.93
C GLU A 52 12.99 8.07 -9.24
N ALA A 53 14.00 8.92 -9.47
CA ALA A 53 15.35 8.46 -9.74
C ALA A 53 15.95 7.68 -8.55
N GLU A 54 15.69 8.12 -7.32
CA GLU A 54 16.15 7.45 -6.09
C GLU A 54 15.38 6.14 -5.81
N ALA A 55 14.15 6.00 -6.30
CA ALA A 55 13.32 4.81 -6.11
C ALA A 55 13.58 3.69 -7.14
N LYS A 56 14.13 4.01 -8.32
CA LYS A 56 14.44 3.01 -9.37
C LYS A 56 15.30 1.83 -8.89
N PRO A 57 16.39 2.02 -8.10
CA PRO A 57 17.18 0.90 -7.59
C PRO A 57 16.36 -0.09 -6.75
N LEU A 58 15.38 0.40 -5.97
CA LEU A 58 14.48 -0.45 -5.21
C LEU A 58 13.61 -1.29 -6.14
N GLY A 59 13.03 -0.69 -7.18
CA GLY A 59 12.24 -1.40 -8.18
C GLY A 59 13.04 -2.53 -8.84
N THR A 60 14.27 -2.23 -9.25
CA THR A 60 15.18 -3.24 -9.85
C THR A 60 15.50 -4.37 -8.87
N LEU A 61 15.74 -4.04 -7.60
CA LEU A 61 16.01 -5.05 -6.56
C LEU A 61 14.80 -5.95 -6.34
N LEU A 62 13.61 -5.36 -6.18
CA LEU A 62 12.36 -6.10 -5.98
C LEU A 62 12.06 -7.01 -7.18
N GLN A 63 12.18 -6.51 -8.41
CA GLN A 63 11.98 -7.31 -9.61
C GLN A 63 12.92 -8.51 -9.66
N LYS A 64 14.20 -8.32 -9.29
CA LYS A 64 15.19 -9.39 -9.24
C LYS A 64 14.84 -10.44 -8.19
N GLN A 65 14.31 -10.03 -7.03
CA GLN A 65 14.03 -10.94 -5.92
C GLN A 65 12.68 -11.66 -6.09
N LEU A 66 11.69 -10.96 -6.63
CA LEU A 66 10.32 -11.48 -6.77
C LEU A 66 10.08 -12.21 -8.09
N HIS A 67 10.96 -12.04 -9.08
CA HIS A 67 10.84 -12.60 -10.44
C HIS A 67 9.55 -12.19 -11.17
N ILE A 68 8.98 -11.05 -10.84
CA ILE A 68 7.82 -10.43 -11.50
C ILE A 68 8.16 -8.98 -11.89
N PRO A 69 7.48 -8.39 -12.89
CA PRO A 69 7.62 -6.96 -13.19
C PRO A 69 7.31 -6.09 -11.97
N VAL A 70 8.10 -5.05 -11.73
CA VAL A 70 7.89 -4.07 -10.67
C VAL A 70 7.88 -2.67 -11.27
N HIS A 71 6.75 -1.98 -11.13
CA HIS A 71 6.54 -0.62 -11.61
C HIS A 71 6.64 0.35 -10.43
N VAL A 72 7.57 1.31 -10.52
CA VAL A 72 7.76 2.32 -9.47
C VAL A 72 7.34 3.67 -9.99
N THR A 73 6.43 4.32 -9.28
CA THR A 73 5.88 5.64 -9.61
C THR A 73 5.94 6.59 -8.41
N VAL A 74 5.70 7.88 -8.65
CA VAL A 74 5.55 8.89 -7.61
C VAL A 74 4.21 9.57 -7.78
N SER A 75 3.43 9.61 -6.71
CA SER A 75 2.12 10.27 -6.67
C SER A 75 2.23 11.78 -6.89
N THR A 76 1.16 12.40 -7.35
CA THR A 76 1.06 13.86 -7.46
C THR A 76 0.98 14.54 -6.10
N ASP A 77 0.34 13.89 -5.14
CA ASP A 77 0.16 14.34 -3.76
C ASP A 77 -0.03 13.16 -2.80
N TYR A 78 -0.10 13.44 -1.51
CA TYR A 78 -0.20 12.42 -0.46
C TYR A 78 -1.53 11.67 -0.46
N SER A 79 -2.63 12.36 -0.75
CA SER A 79 -3.97 11.75 -0.83
C SER A 79 -4.13 10.90 -2.09
N GLY A 80 -3.49 11.29 -3.18
CA GLY A 80 -3.48 10.54 -4.44
C GLY A 80 -3.00 9.12 -4.26
N LEU A 81 -1.93 8.90 -3.48
CA LEU A 81 -1.45 7.56 -3.17
C LEU A 81 -2.53 6.73 -2.43
N VAL A 82 -3.19 7.31 -1.42
CA VAL A 82 -4.25 6.61 -0.67
C VAL A 82 -5.40 6.21 -1.61
N GLU A 83 -5.80 7.09 -2.54
CA GLU A 83 -6.85 6.78 -3.52
C GLU A 83 -6.40 5.76 -4.58
N ALA A 84 -5.13 5.80 -5.00
CA ALA A 84 -4.56 4.79 -5.91
C ALA A 84 -4.57 3.39 -5.27
N MET A 85 -4.23 3.28 -4.00
CA MET A 85 -4.33 2.02 -3.25
C MET A 85 -5.79 1.59 -3.06
N SER A 86 -6.69 2.52 -2.74
CA SER A 86 -8.14 2.26 -2.61
C SER A 86 -8.73 1.68 -3.89
N SER A 87 -8.29 2.17 -5.03
CA SER A 87 -8.73 1.70 -6.36
C SER A 87 -7.94 0.48 -6.87
N LYS A 88 -7.06 -0.09 -6.05
CA LYS A 88 -6.22 -1.26 -6.38
C LYS A 88 -5.29 -1.05 -7.59
N LYS A 89 -4.91 0.20 -7.85
CA LYS A 89 -3.91 0.55 -8.87
C LYS A 89 -2.48 0.48 -8.32
N VAL A 90 -2.34 0.54 -7.02
CA VAL A 90 -1.07 0.47 -6.29
C VAL A 90 -1.17 -0.61 -5.23
N ASP A 91 -0.19 -1.49 -5.19
CA ASP A 91 -0.11 -2.62 -4.27
C ASP A 91 0.70 -2.25 -3.02
N VAL A 92 1.77 -1.47 -3.19
CA VAL A 92 2.66 -1.05 -2.10
C VAL A 92 2.86 0.46 -2.14
N GLY A 93 2.50 1.14 -1.05
CA GLY A 93 2.64 2.59 -0.89
C GLY A 93 3.71 2.96 0.13
N PHE A 94 4.66 3.82 -0.26
CA PHE A 94 5.60 4.47 0.67
C PHE A 94 5.02 5.81 1.11
N MET A 95 4.49 5.86 2.32
CA MET A 95 3.72 7.01 2.80
C MET A 95 4.11 7.42 4.23
N PRO A 96 3.87 8.69 4.61
CA PRO A 96 4.09 9.15 5.97
C PRO A 96 3.00 8.61 6.92
N PRO A 97 3.23 8.73 8.24
CA PRO A 97 2.33 8.15 9.25
C PRO A 97 0.88 8.61 9.14
N TYR A 98 0.62 9.86 8.78
CA TYR A 98 -0.76 10.34 8.69
C TYR A 98 -1.51 9.76 7.48
N SER A 99 -0.88 9.71 6.30
CA SER A 99 -1.45 9.04 5.13
C SER A 99 -1.72 7.56 5.41
N TYR A 100 -0.79 6.87 6.09
CA TYR A 100 -0.99 5.49 6.53
C TYR A 100 -2.19 5.36 7.47
N MET A 101 -2.29 6.23 8.46
CA MET A 101 -3.43 6.22 9.40
C MET A 101 -4.77 6.38 8.66
N LEU A 102 -4.84 7.25 7.65
CA LEU A 102 -6.03 7.40 6.81
C LEU A 102 -6.35 6.14 6.00
N ALA A 103 -5.34 5.54 5.36
CA ALA A 103 -5.49 4.32 4.59
C ALA A 103 -5.93 3.15 5.47
N HIS A 104 -5.29 2.96 6.62
CA HIS A 104 -5.61 1.90 7.57
C HIS A 104 -7.03 2.05 8.16
N LYS A 105 -7.40 3.27 8.60
CA LYS A 105 -8.76 3.55 9.12
C LYS A 105 -9.86 3.25 8.10
N ARG A 106 -9.56 3.40 6.82
CA ARG A 106 -10.49 3.08 5.70
C ARG A 106 -10.43 1.60 5.29
N GLY A 107 -9.60 0.78 5.91
CA GLY A 107 -9.40 -0.64 5.55
C GLY A 107 -8.73 -0.83 4.19
N ILE A 108 -7.95 0.16 3.73
CA ILE A 108 -7.28 0.14 2.42
C ILE A 108 -5.93 -0.56 2.50
N ALA A 109 -5.17 -0.33 3.58
CA ALA A 109 -3.81 -0.84 3.74
C ALA A 109 -3.45 -1.17 5.18
N ASP A 110 -2.58 -2.14 5.33
CA ASP A 110 -1.89 -2.47 6.58
C ASP A 110 -0.39 -2.17 6.46
N VAL A 111 0.28 -1.94 7.62
CA VAL A 111 1.71 -1.70 7.63
C VAL A 111 2.47 -2.99 7.36
N LEU A 112 3.39 -2.96 6.40
CA LEU A 112 4.30 -4.05 6.11
C LEU A 112 5.66 -3.82 6.76
N LEU A 113 6.22 -2.62 6.59
CA LEU A 113 7.53 -2.23 7.08
C LEU A 113 7.52 -0.78 7.57
N GLN A 114 8.36 -0.47 8.51
CA GLN A 114 8.62 0.91 8.95
C GLN A 114 10.06 1.29 8.61
N ALA A 115 10.23 2.40 7.91
CA ALA A 115 11.56 2.92 7.59
C ALA A 115 12.24 3.50 8.82
N GLU A 116 13.50 3.14 9.03
CA GLU A 116 14.37 3.77 10.00
C GLU A 116 15.39 4.68 9.29
N ARG A 117 15.75 5.78 9.94
CA ARG A 117 16.73 6.73 9.44
C ARG A 117 17.70 7.10 10.54
N TYR A 118 18.89 7.54 10.17
CA TYR A 118 19.82 8.09 11.14
C TYR A 118 19.26 9.37 11.78
N GLY A 119 19.34 9.42 13.09
CA GLY A 119 18.92 10.56 13.88
C GLY A 119 19.96 11.68 13.89
N TYR A 120 19.57 12.78 14.53
CA TYR A 120 20.41 13.97 14.67
C TYR A 120 20.48 14.38 16.13
N ASP A 121 21.66 14.84 16.57
CA ASP A 121 21.85 15.37 17.91
C ASP A 121 21.32 16.80 18.02
N GLU A 122 20.61 17.08 19.09
CA GLU A 122 20.18 18.44 19.43
C GLU A 122 21.18 19.07 20.41
N PRO A 123 21.47 20.37 20.28
CA PRO A 123 20.98 21.33 19.29
C PRO A 123 21.84 21.41 18.01
N SER A 124 22.86 20.58 17.86
CA SER A 124 23.87 20.70 16.80
C SER A 124 23.35 20.40 15.39
N GLY A 125 22.28 19.59 15.28
CA GLY A 125 21.80 19.09 14.01
C GLY A 125 22.75 18.12 13.30
N LYS A 126 23.78 17.59 13.99
CA LYS A 126 24.71 16.61 13.43
C LYS A 126 24.10 15.22 13.44
N MET A 127 24.28 14.49 12.36
CA MET A 127 23.87 13.09 12.27
C MET A 127 24.61 12.26 13.31
N ASN A 128 23.89 11.44 14.09
CA ASN A 128 24.46 10.67 15.19
C ASN A 128 24.56 9.16 14.90
N HIS A 129 24.25 8.73 13.68
CA HIS A 129 24.28 7.32 13.25
C HIS A 129 23.44 6.34 14.09
N LYS A 130 22.54 6.83 14.95
CA LYS A 130 21.56 6.01 15.66
C LYS A 130 20.31 5.87 14.81
N LEU A 131 19.86 4.65 14.55
CA LEU A 131 18.63 4.42 13.82
C LEU A 131 17.43 4.88 14.64
N MET A 132 16.54 5.61 14.00
CA MET A 132 15.32 6.16 14.59
C MET A 132 14.14 5.92 13.67
N HIS A 133 13.04 5.48 14.25
CA HIS A 133 11.74 5.28 13.60
C HIS A 133 10.76 6.42 13.86
N LYS A 134 11.23 7.52 14.45
CA LYS A 134 10.43 8.70 14.81
C LYS A 134 11.04 9.95 14.22
N TYR A 135 10.18 10.89 13.87
CA TYR A 135 10.58 12.28 13.59
C TYR A 135 9.65 13.24 14.35
N ARG A 136 10.08 14.49 14.51
CA ARG A 136 9.32 15.50 15.23
C ARG A 136 8.73 16.50 14.26
N GLY A 137 7.47 16.86 14.46
CA GLY A 137 6.92 18.09 13.91
C GLY A 137 7.55 19.30 14.60
N MET A 138 7.98 20.29 13.83
CA MET A 138 8.61 21.50 14.35
C MET A 138 8.00 22.73 13.69
N ILE A 139 7.84 23.79 14.49
CA ILE A 139 7.57 25.13 13.97
C ILE A 139 8.90 25.84 13.79
N VAL A 140 9.22 26.19 12.55
CA VAL A 140 10.50 26.83 12.21
C VAL A 140 10.26 28.31 11.97
N VAL A 141 11.13 29.15 12.51
CA VAL A 141 11.10 30.60 12.31
C VAL A 141 12.45 31.11 11.82
N LYS A 142 12.46 32.27 11.15
CA LYS A 142 13.69 32.88 10.67
C LYS A 142 14.65 33.14 11.84
N LYS A 143 15.95 32.85 11.64
CA LYS A 143 17.02 33.18 12.63
C LYS A 143 16.95 34.66 12.98
N GLY A 144 16.99 34.96 14.28
CA GLY A 144 16.86 36.34 14.79
C GLY A 144 15.41 36.87 14.89
N SER A 145 14.41 36.02 14.54
CA SER A 145 13.00 36.38 14.73
C SER A 145 12.70 36.72 16.19
N LYS A 146 11.71 37.64 16.40
CA LYS A 146 11.15 37.94 17.70
C LYS A 146 10.22 36.84 18.23
N ILE A 147 9.83 35.88 17.38
CA ILE A 147 9.01 34.73 17.77
C ILE A 147 9.91 33.74 18.51
N LYS A 148 9.67 33.58 19.82
CA LYS A 148 10.45 32.70 20.72
C LYS A 148 9.61 31.58 21.30
N SER A 149 8.28 31.70 21.24
CA SER A 149 7.33 30.73 21.78
C SER A 149 6.10 30.60 20.86
N TRP A 150 5.29 29.59 21.08
CA TRP A 150 4.02 29.42 20.36
C TRP A 150 3.03 30.60 20.64
N LYS A 151 3.15 31.28 21.77
CA LYS A 151 2.31 32.45 22.12
C LYS A 151 2.56 33.63 21.20
N ASP A 152 3.79 33.78 20.70
CA ASP A 152 4.18 34.85 19.79
C ASP A 152 3.63 34.69 18.38
N LEU A 153 3.03 33.51 18.07
CA LEU A 153 2.38 33.22 16.78
C LEU A 153 1.00 33.89 16.64
N LYS A 154 0.41 34.39 17.72
CA LYS A 154 -0.89 35.08 17.68
C LYS A 154 -0.86 36.23 16.64
N GLY A 155 -1.77 36.17 15.66
CA GLY A 155 -1.87 37.17 14.60
C GLY A 155 -0.78 37.06 13.52
N LYS A 156 0.04 36.00 13.51
CA LYS A 156 1.05 35.78 12.46
C LYS A 156 0.53 34.82 11.39
N LYS A 157 1.05 34.98 10.18
CA LYS A 157 0.83 34.03 9.09
C LYS A 157 1.76 32.85 9.28
N ILE A 158 1.23 31.63 9.19
CA ILE A 158 1.96 30.38 9.33
C ILE A 158 1.79 29.63 8.00
N ALA A 159 2.90 29.17 7.43
CA ALA A 159 2.86 28.22 6.34
C ALA A 159 2.80 26.81 6.95
N ILE A 160 1.87 26.01 6.50
CA ILE A 160 1.74 24.61 6.86
C ILE A 160 1.97 23.75 5.61
N GLY A 161 2.50 22.53 5.80
CA GLY A 161 2.63 21.56 4.74
C GLY A 161 1.28 20.94 4.33
N ASP A 162 1.37 19.91 3.51
CA ASP A 162 0.20 19.13 3.12
C ASP A 162 -0.48 18.52 4.36
N PRO A 163 -1.80 18.69 4.54
CA PRO A 163 -2.52 18.15 5.70
C PRO A 163 -2.48 16.63 5.80
N SER A 164 -2.19 15.93 4.70
CA SER A 164 -2.11 14.46 4.63
C SER A 164 -0.68 13.91 4.73
N SER A 165 0.31 14.79 4.98
CA SER A 165 1.72 14.42 5.15
C SER A 165 2.06 13.83 6.52
#